data_9a75c08eebac87ab96b103ff3fc7be14
#
_entry.id   9a75c08eebac87ab96b103ff3fc7be14
#
_cell.length_a   1.000
_cell.length_b   1.000
_cell.length_c   1.000
_cell.angle_alpha   90.00
_cell.angle_beta   90.00
_cell.angle_gamma   90.00
#
_symmetry.space_group_name_H-M   'P 1'
#
loop_
_entity.id
_entity.type
_entity.pdbx_description
1 polymer ?
#
loop_
_entity_poly.entity_id
_entity_poly.type
_entity_poly.pdbx_seq_one_letter_code
_entity_poly.pdbx_strand_id
1 'polypeptide(L)'
;RRISSAASDVYKRQKEIRGKNLERKLYETRRKIEKSCRQKHLNNFYICSFSSKSIIYKGMFLAEALSDFYLDLKDERFISRYAIFHQRFSTNTAPSWDLAQPFRSIAHNGEINTLKGNVNWMKVHEEEMFDSNYDDIENLKPVIPEGNSDSASLDNVFELLSMSGHSAPLTKLMLIPDAW
;
A
#
# COMPACT_ATOMS: atom_id res chain seq x y z
N ARG A 1 -18.45 33.46 22.16
CA ARG A 1 -17.31 32.52 22.08
C ARG A 1 -17.63 31.50 21.02
N ARG A 2 -17.18 31.74 19.78
CA ARG A 2 -17.23 30.77 18.69
C ARG A 2 -16.01 29.85 18.84
N ILE A 3 -16.19 28.69 19.42
CA ILE A 3 -15.21 27.63 19.36
C ILE A 3 -15.55 26.82 18.14
N SER A 4 -14.77 27.12 17.12
CA SER A 4 -14.27 26.20 16.08
C SER A 4 -15.30 25.51 15.19
N SER A 5 -15.64 26.22 14.11
CA SER A 5 -16.24 25.62 12.90
C SER A 5 -15.35 24.51 12.33
N ALA A 6 -14.03 24.63 12.37
CA ALA A 6 -13.09 23.63 11.86
C ALA A 6 -13.14 22.28 12.60
N ALA A 7 -13.23 22.27 13.95
CA ALA A 7 -13.34 21.02 14.69
C ALA A 7 -14.70 20.34 14.46
N SER A 8 -15.77 21.12 14.31
CA SER A 8 -17.10 20.63 13.96
C SER A 8 -17.13 20.03 12.54
N ASP A 9 -16.42 20.65 11.59
CA ASP A 9 -16.37 20.19 10.21
C ASP A 9 -15.49 18.93 10.06
N VAL A 10 -14.39 18.84 10.79
CA VAL A 10 -13.57 17.62 10.90
C VAL A 10 -14.39 16.49 11.53
N TYR A 11 -15.16 16.76 12.58
CA TYR A 11 -16.00 15.75 13.24
C TYR A 11 -17.18 15.31 12.37
N LYS A 12 -17.76 16.19 11.56
CA LYS A 12 -18.81 15.85 10.58
C LYS A 12 -18.23 14.98 9.46
N ARG A 13 -17.08 15.33 8.89
CA ARG A 13 -16.41 14.52 7.87
C ARG A 13 -16.04 13.13 8.37
N GLN A 14 -15.57 12.98 9.59
CA GLN A 14 -15.29 11.67 10.21
C GLN A 14 -16.54 10.78 10.34
N LYS A 15 -17.73 11.34 10.42
CA LYS A 15 -18.98 10.57 10.44
C LYS A 15 -19.45 10.11 9.06
N GLU A 16 -19.06 10.78 8.01
CA GLU A 16 -19.56 10.54 6.64
C GLU A 16 -18.77 9.47 5.88
N ILE A 17 -17.47 9.28 6.19
CA ILE A 17 -16.61 8.33 5.46
C ILE A 17 -16.15 7.23 6.42
N ARG A 18 -16.63 5.98 6.20
CA ARG A 18 -16.30 4.82 7.03
C ARG A 18 -16.09 3.56 6.20
N GLY A 19 -15.48 2.54 6.80
CA GLY A 19 -15.35 1.22 6.21
C GLY A 19 -14.59 1.24 4.88
N LYS A 20 -15.13 0.61 3.86
CA LYS A 20 -14.50 0.52 2.54
C LYS A 20 -14.27 1.88 1.87
N ASN A 21 -15.18 2.82 2.06
CA ASN A 21 -15.04 4.16 1.48
C ASN A 21 -13.90 4.94 2.15
N LEU A 22 -13.68 4.76 3.44
CA LEU A 22 -12.53 5.35 4.13
C LEU A 22 -11.22 4.76 3.61
N GLU A 23 -11.12 3.43 3.50
CA GLU A 23 -9.92 2.77 2.96
C GLU A 23 -9.60 3.26 1.54
N ARG A 24 -10.61 3.35 0.67
CA ARG A 24 -10.42 3.88 -0.69
C ARG A 24 -9.92 5.32 -0.68
N LYS A 25 -10.47 6.17 0.19
CA LYS A 25 -10.03 7.57 0.30
C LYS A 25 -8.62 7.69 0.86
N LEU A 26 -8.24 6.85 1.81
CA LEU A 26 -6.86 6.75 2.30
C LEU A 26 -5.92 6.29 1.18
N TYR A 27 -6.29 5.25 0.44
CA TYR A 27 -5.53 4.77 -0.71
C TYR A 27 -5.30 5.88 -1.74
N GLU A 28 -6.37 6.55 -2.20
CA GLU A 28 -6.27 7.65 -3.17
C GLU A 28 -5.37 8.79 -2.65
N THR A 29 -5.55 9.17 -1.38
CA THR A 29 -4.75 10.23 -0.75
C THR A 29 -3.28 9.84 -0.71
N ARG A 30 -2.95 8.61 -0.32
CA ARG A 30 -1.59 8.11 -0.32
C ARG A 30 -0.98 8.14 -1.73
N ARG A 31 -1.69 7.65 -2.74
CA ARG A 31 -1.21 7.66 -4.14
C ARG A 31 -0.94 9.08 -4.63
N LYS A 32 -1.81 10.02 -4.29
CA LYS A 32 -1.62 11.45 -4.61
C LYS A 32 -0.37 12.02 -3.96
N ILE A 33 -0.12 11.70 -2.69
CA ILE A 33 1.10 12.12 -1.98
C ILE A 33 2.34 11.52 -2.65
N GLU A 34 2.34 10.21 -2.89
CA GLU A 34 3.45 9.51 -3.54
C GLU A 34 3.73 10.06 -4.94
N LYS A 35 2.69 10.37 -5.74
CA LYS A 35 2.82 11.02 -7.05
C LYS A 35 3.48 12.40 -6.92
N SER A 36 3.02 13.21 -5.98
CA SER A 36 3.58 14.55 -5.74
C SER A 36 5.05 14.48 -5.31
N CYS A 37 5.42 13.51 -4.48
CA CYS A 37 6.79 13.29 -4.07
C CYS A 37 7.69 12.91 -5.26
N ARG A 38 7.23 11.99 -6.12
CA ARG A 38 7.96 11.63 -7.35
C ARG A 38 8.17 12.82 -8.28
N GLN A 39 7.13 13.63 -8.51
CA GLN A 39 7.22 14.85 -9.32
C GLN A 39 8.24 15.87 -8.78
N LYS A 40 8.45 15.87 -7.48
CA LYS A 40 9.45 16.72 -6.79
C LYS A 40 10.81 16.02 -6.62
N HIS A 41 11.01 14.88 -7.26
CA HIS A 41 12.25 14.09 -7.17
C HIS A 41 12.62 13.65 -5.74
N LEU A 42 11.64 13.47 -4.86
CA LEU A 42 11.83 12.93 -3.52
C LEU A 42 11.86 11.39 -3.58
N ASN A 43 12.96 10.84 -4.08
CA ASN A 43 13.07 9.41 -4.44
C ASN A 43 13.10 8.47 -3.22
N ASN A 44 13.43 8.98 -2.02
CA ASN A 44 13.51 8.17 -0.80
C ASN A 44 12.23 8.23 0.06
N PHE A 45 11.12 8.66 -0.52
CA PHE A 45 9.86 8.77 0.17
C PHE A 45 8.94 7.58 -0.13
N TYR A 46 8.52 6.89 0.90
CA TYR A 46 7.61 5.75 0.81
C TYR A 46 6.70 5.70 2.03
N ILE A 47 5.40 5.53 1.82
CA ILE A 47 4.42 5.35 2.89
C ILE A 47 4.18 3.85 3.09
N CYS A 48 4.67 3.30 4.21
CA CYS A 48 4.58 1.87 4.52
C CYS A 48 3.14 1.41 4.66
N SER A 49 2.29 2.20 5.33
CA SER A 49 0.86 1.94 5.48
C SER A 49 0.08 3.24 5.65
N PHE A 50 -1.13 3.27 5.12
CA PHE A 50 -2.06 4.38 5.28
C PHE A 50 -3.48 3.82 5.26
N SER A 51 -3.84 3.11 6.33
CA SER A 51 -5.07 2.34 6.48
C SER A 51 -5.63 2.49 7.88
N SER A 52 -6.93 2.37 8.04
CA SER A 52 -7.59 2.30 9.34
C SER A 52 -7.66 0.88 9.92
N LYS A 53 -7.10 -0.12 9.22
CA LYS A 53 -7.24 -1.54 9.56
C LYS A 53 -5.93 -2.23 9.87
N SER A 54 -4.84 -1.76 9.29
CA SER A 54 -3.53 -2.38 9.41
C SER A 54 -2.44 -1.33 9.55
N ILE A 55 -1.37 -1.70 10.21
CA ILE A 55 -0.16 -0.90 10.31
C ILE A 55 1.04 -1.76 9.90
N ILE A 56 1.98 -1.16 9.20
CA ILE A 56 3.18 -1.84 8.70
C ILE A 56 4.39 -1.07 9.17
N TYR A 57 5.26 -1.77 9.86
CA TYR A 57 6.56 -1.29 10.27
C TYR A 57 7.62 -1.92 9.39
N LYS A 58 8.50 -1.14 8.82
CA LYS A 58 9.66 -1.64 8.09
C LYS A 58 10.87 -0.74 8.20
N GLY A 59 12.03 -1.35 8.02
CA GLY A 59 13.32 -0.67 8.05
C GLY A 59 14.45 -1.68 7.92
N MET A 60 15.65 -1.16 7.74
CA MET A 60 16.89 -1.94 7.64
C MET A 60 17.58 -1.97 9.00
N PHE A 61 17.09 -2.78 9.91
CA PHE A 61 17.70 -2.96 11.24
C PHE A 61 17.57 -4.41 11.70
N LEU A 62 18.33 -4.75 12.72
CA LEU A 62 18.21 -6.05 13.38
C LEU A 62 16.87 -6.18 14.08
N ALA A 63 16.38 -7.41 14.21
CA ALA A 63 15.07 -7.67 14.80
C ALA A 63 14.94 -7.09 16.22
N GLU A 64 16.02 -7.13 17.00
CA GLU A 64 16.08 -6.61 18.37
C GLU A 64 15.88 -5.09 18.42
N ALA A 65 16.29 -4.38 17.39
CA ALA A 65 16.19 -2.91 17.32
C ALA A 65 14.79 -2.43 16.90
N LEU A 66 13.89 -3.33 16.44
CA LEU A 66 12.58 -2.97 15.91
C LEU A 66 11.75 -2.20 16.95
N SER A 67 11.64 -2.72 18.17
CA SER A 67 10.87 -2.09 19.24
C SER A 67 11.55 -0.87 19.84
N ASP A 68 12.85 -0.70 19.66
CA ASP A 68 13.57 0.50 20.07
C ASP A 68 13.36 1.64 19.08
N PHE A 69 13.17 1.30 17.81
CA PHE A 69 12.87 2.26 16.76
C PHE A 69 11.38 2.65 16.73
N TYR A 70 10.48 1.66 16.82
CA TYR A 70 9.04 1.86 16.86
C TYR A 70 8.52 1.70 18.30
N LEU A 71 8.52 2.79 19.06
CA LEU A 71 8.24 2.78 20.50
C LEU A 71 6.82 2.33 20.86
N ASP A 72 5.87 2.50 19.97
CA ASP A 72 4.49 2.03 20.12
C ASP A 72 4.39 0.50 20.20
N LEU A 73 5.36 -0.26 19.70
CA LEU A 73 5.43 -1.71 19.89
C LEU A 73 5.70 -2.12 21.34
N LYS A 74 6.15 -1.19 22.19
CA LYS A 74 6.34 -1.39 23.64
C LYS A 74 5.12 -0.96 24.47
N ASP A 75 4.12 -0.36 23.86
CA ASP A 75 2.92 0.09 24.55
C ASP A 75 1.98 -1.10 24.79
N GLU A 76 1.61 -1.36 26.05
CA GLU A 76 0.73 -2.46 26.43
C GLU A 76 -0.67 -2.39 25.78
N ARG A 77 -1.08 -1.21 25.32
CA ARG A 77 -2.33 -0.99 24.58
C ARG A 77 -2.23 -1.43 23.11
N PHE A 78 -1.02 -1.66 22.60
CA PHE A 78 -0.79 -2.13 21.24
C PHE A 78 -1.09 -3.62 21.14
N ILE A 79 -2.36 -3.95 20.93
CA ILE A 79 -2.85 -5.32 20.87
C ILE A 79 -3.23 -5.66 19.44
N SER A 80 -2.72 -6.79 18.93
CA SER A 80 -3.07 -7.31 17.62
C SER A 80 -3.50 -8.79 17.71
N ARG A 81 -4.38 -9.22 16.81
CA ARG A 81 -4.79 -10.63 16.71
C ARG A 81 -3.70 -11.50 16.11
N TYR A 82 -2.89 -10.94 15.23
CA TYR A 82 -1.77 -11.61 14.57
C TYR A 82 -0.76 -10.58 14.10
N ALA A 83 0.45 -11.03 13.87
CA ALA A 83 1.50 -10.27 13.21
C ALA A 83 2.12 -11.11 12.10
N ILE A 84 2.35 -10.49 10.95
CA ILE A 84 3.14 -11.07 9.86
C ILE A 84 4.48 -10.35 9.87
N PHE A 85 5.57 -11.10 9.89
CA PHE A 85 6.89 -10.51 9.91
C PHE A 85 7.83 -11.21 8.92
N HIS A 86 8.81 -10.47 8.43
CA HIS A 86 9.86 -10.96 7.57
C HIS A 86 11.21 -10.44 8.10
N GLN A 87 12.08 -11.36 8.49
CA GLN A 87 13.37 -11.00 9.08
C GLN A 87 14.45 -10.81 8.01
N ARG A 88 14.35 -11.52 6.90
CA ARG A 88 15.30 -11.44 5.80
C ARG A 88 14.91 -10.33 4.84
N PHE A 89 15.86 -9.50 4.48
CA PHE A 89 15.61 -8.27 3.74
C PHE A 89 15.32 -8.50 2.26
N SER A 90 16.18 -9.22 1.55
CA SER A 90 16.04 -9.54 0.13
C SER A 90 16.95 -10.70 -0.24
N THR A 91 16.59 -11.47 -1.27
CA THR A 91 17.41 -12.58 -1.78
C THR A 91 18.09 -12.26 -3.09
N ASN A 92 17.46 -11.52 -4.00
CA ASN A 92 17.85 -11.41 -5.40
C ASN A 92 17.96 -9.96 -5.91
N THR A 93 17.68 -8.96 -5.08
CA THR A 93 17.72 -7.54 -5.44
C THR A 93 18.61 -6.76 -4.49
N ALA A 94 19.13 -5.62 -4.94
CA ALA A 94 19.81 -4.69 -4.04
C ALA A 94 18.85 -4.29 -2.91
N PRO A 95 19.28 -4.37 -1.65
CA PRO A 95 18.41 -4.09 -0.53
C PRO A 95 18.02 -2.61 -0.52
N SER A 96 16.70 -2.39 -0.48
CA SER A 96 16.09 -1.08 -0.29
C SER A 96 14.98 -1.21 0.74
N TRP A 97 14.92 -0.29 1.68
CA TRP A 97 14.00 -0.38 2.81
C TRP A 97 12.52 -0.35 2.39
N ASP A 98 12.20 0.35 1.32
CA ASP A 98 10.87 0.46 0.74
C ASP A 98 10.41 -0.82 0.04
N LEU A 99 11.36 -1.62 -0.47
CA LEU A 99 11.10 -2.92 -1.08
C LEU A 99 11.14 -4.09 -0.09
N ALA A 100 11.41 -3.82 1.21
CA ALA A 100 11.33 -4.84 2.24
C ALA A 100 9.89 -5.34 2.43
N GLN A 101 9.73 -6.63 2.71
CA GLN A 101 8.44 -7.21 3.10
C GLN A 101 8.16 -7.01 4.60
N PRO A 102 6.90 -7.07 5.05
CA PRO A 102 5.69 -7.23 4.24
C PRO A 102 5.33 -5.97 3.44
N PHE A 103 4.60 -6.16 2.35
CA PHE A 103 3.98 -5.06 1.61
C PHE A 103 2.63 -4.67 2.25
N ARG A 104 1.85 -3.82 1.57
CA ARG A 104 0.59 -3.28 2.14
C ARG A 104 -0.54 -4.29 2.13
N SER A 105 -0.63 -5.08 1.08
CA SER A 105 -1.73 -6.02 0.86
C SER A 105 -1.27 -7.46 0.82
N ILE A 106 0.00 -7.72 0.53
CA ILE A 106 0.55 -9.06 0.40
C ILE A 106 1.78 -9.29 1.26
N ALA A 107 1.97 -10.55 1.64
CA ALA A 107 3.20 -11.07 2.20
C ALA A 107 3.40 -12.50 1.67
N HIS A 108 4.56 -12.78 1.11
CA HIS A 108 4.90 -14.10 0.57
C HIS A 108 6.41 -14.33 0.59
N ASN A 109 6.81 -15.59 0.40
CA ASN A 109 8.21 -15.98 0.37
C ASN A 109 8.59 -16.68 -0.95
N GLY A 110 7.83 -16.42 -2.00
CA GLY A 110 8.08 -16.95 -3.34
C GLY A 110 8.68 -15.92 -4.28
N GLU A 111 8.90 -16.32 -5.51
CA GLU A 111 9.27 -15.46 -6.63
C GLU A 111 8.08 -15.33 -7.59
N ILE A 112 7.98 -14.18 -8.26
CA ILE A 112 6.93 -13.92 -9.24
C ILE A 112 7.56 -13.88 -10.61
N ASN A 113 7.19 -14.84 -11.43
CA ASN A 113 7.70 -14.98 -12.79
C ASN A 113 6.92 -14.09 -13.78
N THR A 114 7.47 -13.93 -14.98
CA THR A 114 6.81 -13.20 -16.09
C THR A 114 6.54 -11.72 -15.78
N LEU A 115 7.33 -11.11 -14.92
CA LEU A 115 7.14 -9.73 -14.46
C LEU A 115 7.01 -8.74 -15.63
N LYS A 116 7.93 -8.78 -16.59
CA LYS A 116 7.98 -7.80 -17.69
C LYS A 116 6.70 -7.79 -18.54
N GLY A 117 6.16 -8.96 -18.84
CA GLY A 117 4.89 -9.10 -19.57
C GLY A 117 3.74 -8.51 -18.79
N ASN A 118 3.62 -8.85 -17.51
CA ASN A 118 2.56 -8.37 -16.62
C ASN A 118 2.62 -6.85 -16.41
N VAL A 119 3.82 -6.28 -16.26
CA VAL A 119 4.01 -4.82 -16.16
C VAL A 119 3.57 -4.13 -17.46
N ASN A 120 3.90 -4.68 -18.63
CA ASN A 120 3.47 -4.12 -19.91
C ASN A 120 1.95 -4.18 -20.08
N TRP A 121 1.30 -5.28 -19.72
CA TRP A 121 -0.16 -5.38 -19.72
C TRP A 121 -0.79 -4.35 -18.79
N MET A 122 -0.22 -4.14 -17.60
CA MET A 122 -0.73 -3.14 -16.67
C MET A 122 -0.60 -1.71 -17.24
N LYS A 123 0.49 -1.39 -17.94
CA LYS A 123 0.64 -0.08 -18.61
C LYS A 123 -0.45 0.17 -19.65
N VAL A 124 -0.77 -0.84 -20.46
CA VAL A 124 -1.86 -0.73 -21.44
C VAL A 124 -3.20 -0.54 -20.73
N HIS A 125 -3.44 -1.31 -19.67
CA HIS A 125 -4.66 -1.16 -18.87
C HIS A 125 -4.79 0.24 -18.24
N GLU A 126 -3.68 0.84 -17.79
CA GLU A 126 -3.67 2.18 -17.21
C GLU A 126 -4.20 3.25 -18.18
N GLU A 127 -4.01 3.10 -19.48
CA GLU A 127 -4.47 4.06 -20.50
C GLU A 127 -6.01 4.08 -20.60
N GLU A 128 -6.63 2.92 -20.42
CA GLU A 128 -8.09 2.72 -20.53
C GLU A 128 -8.79 2.73 -19.16
N MET A 129 -8.03 2.86 -18.06
CA MET A 129 -8.53 2.72 -16.71
C MET A 129 -9.54 3.83 -16.38
N PHE A 130 -10.76 3.41 -16.04
CA PHE A 130 -11.83 4.27 -15.56
C PHE A 130 -12.53 3.64 -14.35
N ASP A 131 -12.72 4.42 -13.30
CA ASP A 131 -13.51 4.02 -12.14
C ASP A 131 -14.13 5.26 -11.47
N SER A 132 -15.45 5.34 -11.47
CA SER A 132 -16.22 6.45 -10.89
C SER A 132 -16.15 6.52 -9.36
N ASN A 133 -15.54 5.54 -8.71
CA ASN A 133 -15.34 5.54 -7.26
C ASN A 133 -14.18 6.44 -6.81
N TYR A 134 -13.34 6.92 -7.73
CA TYR A 134 -12.21 7.79 -7.44
C TYR A 134 -12.50 9.21 -7.89
N ASP A 135 -12.03 10.18 -7.10
CA ASP A 135 -12.18 11.61 -7.45
C ASP A 135 -11.34 11.96 -8.70
N ASP A 136 -10.16 11.36 -8.80
CA ASP A 136 -9.25 11.56 -9.92
C ASP A 136 -8.37 10.32 -10.11
N ILE A 137 -8.70 9.53 -11.12
CA ILE A 137 -8.00 8.29 -11.46
C ILE A 137 -6.52 8.53 -11.82
N GLU A 138 -6.19 9.70 -12.33
CA GLU A 138 -4.81 10.06 -12.70
C GLU A 138 -3.87 10.10 -11.48
N ASN A 139 -4.40 10.29 -10.27
CA ASN A 139 -3.60 10.20 -9.06
C ASN A 139 -3.10 8.79 -8.75
N LEU A 140 -3.74 7.76 -9.32
CA LEU A 140 -3.36 6.37 -9.13
C LEU A 140 -2.23 5.93 -10.07
N LYS A 141 -1.97 6.70 -11.14
CA LYS A 141 -0.98 6.37 -12.17
C LYS A 141 0.42 6.95 -11.86
N PRO A 142 1.49 6.25 -12.21
CA PRO A 142 1.49 4.87 -12.66
C PRO A 142 1.14 3.93 -11.51
N VAL A 143 0.39 2.86 -11.77
CA VAL A 143 0.06 1.84 -10.75
C VAL A 143 1.33 1.14 -10.28
N ILE A 144 2.19 0.78 -11.24
CA ILE A 144 3.50 0.18 -10.98
C ILE A 144 4.58 1.24 -11.27
N PRO A 145 5.16 1.88 -10.24
CA PRO A 145 6.29 2.76 -10.41
C PRO A 145 7.50 2.04 -11.02
N GLU A 146 8.31 2.77 -11.75
CA GLU A 146 9.58 2.27 -12.27
C GLU A 146 10.53 1.90 -11.13
N GLY A 147 11.28 0.82 -11.31
CA GLY A 147 12.21 0.31 -10.29
C GLY A 147 11.58 -0.58 -9.21
N ASN A 148 10.28 -0.84 -9.27
CA ASN A 148 9.64 -1.77 -8.35
C ASN A 148 10.17 -3.21 -8.51
N SER A 149 10.22 -3.94 -7.39
CA SER A 149 10.41 -5.39 -7.43
C SER A 149 9.16 -6.10 -7.96
N ASP A 150 9.27 -7.38 -8.24
CA ASP A 150 8.16 -8.25 -8.62
C ASP A 150 7.03 -8.20 -7.59
N SER A 151 7.37 -8.41 -6.34
CA SER A 151 6.45 -8.41 -5.20
C SER A 151 5.80 -7.06 -4.97
N ALA A 152 6.56 -5.97 -5.06
CA ALA A 152 6.01 -4.61 -4.93
C ALA A 152 5.07 -4.28 -6.10
N SER A 153 5.36 -4.77 -7.29
CA SER A 153 4.49 -4.61 -8.46
C SER A 153 3.17 -5.35 -8.27
N LEU A 154 3.22 -6.60 -7.82
CA LEU A 154 2.03 -7.39 -7.50
C LEU A 154 1.20 -6.73 -6.39
N ASP A 155 1.84 -6.25 -5.31
CA ASP A 155 1.16 -5.57 -4.19
C ASP A 155 0.38 -4.35 -4.67
N ASN A 156 0.98 -3.53 -5.54
CA ASN A 156 0.32 -2.34 -6.06
C ASN A 156 -0.92 -2.67 -6.90
N VAL A 157 -0.84 -3.69 -7.75
CA VAL A 157 -1.98 -4.12 -8.58
C VAL A 157 -3.06 -4.79 -7.72
N PHE A 158 -2.65 -5.60 -6.74
CA PHE A 158 -3.56 -6.22 -5.78
C PHE A 158 -4.34 -5.17 -4.99
N GLU A 159 -3.63 -4.15 -4.51
CA GLU A 159 -4.24 -3.04 -3.77
C GLU A 159 -5.23 -2.26 -4.65
N LEU A 160 -4.85 -1.91 -5.88
CA LEU A 160 -5.73 -1.24 -6.84
C LEU A 160 -7.05 -2.00 -7.03
N LEU A 161 -6.98 -3.27 -7.41
CA LEU A 161 -8.16 -4.09 -7.67
C LEU A 161 -9.04 -4.25 -6.43
N SER A 162 -8.42 -4.43 -5.25
CA SER A 162 -9.15 -4.53 -3.98
C SER A 162 -9.85 -3.23 -3.62
N MET A 163 -9.21 -2.09 -3.85
CA MET A 163 -9.79 -0.77 -3.59
C MET A 163 -10.85 -0.38 -4.63
N SER A 164 -10.78 -0.90 -5.85
CA SER A 164 -11.81 -0.75 -6.88
C SER A 164 -13.06 -1.63 -6.64
N GLY A 165 -13.02 -2.49 -5.61
CA GLY A 165 -14.21 -3.20 -5.13
C GLY A 165 -14.16 -4.71 -5.25
N HIS A 166 -13.14 -5.29 -5.89
CA HIS A 166 -12.96 -6.74 -5.93
C HIS A 166 -12.66 -7.30 -4.52
N SER A 167 -13.16 -8.48 -4.23
CA SER A 167 -12.79 -9.15 -2.98
C SER A 167 -11.35 -9.64 -3.05
N ALA A 168 -10.64 -9.69 -1.92
CA ALA A 168 -9.26 -10.17 -1.88
C ALA A 168 -9.08 -11.60 -2.47
N PRO A 169 -9.97 -12.58 -2.21
CA PRO A 169 -9.88 -13.88 -2.89
C PRO A 169 -10.02 -13.79 -4.41
N LEU A 170 -10.96 -12.98 -4.91
CA LEU A 170 -11.12 -12.80 -6.36
C LEU A 170 -9.89 -12.12 -6.95
N THR A 171 -9.40 -11.06 -6.33
CA THR A 171 -8.17 -10.39 -6.76
C THR A 171 -6.99 -11.34 -6.85
N LYS A 172 -6.84 -12.23 -5.85
CA LYS A 172 -5.80 -13.26 -5.86
C LYS A 172 -5.96 -14.19 -7.06
N LEU A 173 -7.16 -14.70 -7.33
CA LEU A 173 -7.43 -15.59 -8.46
C LEU A 173 -7.17 -14.92 -9.81
N MET A 174 -7.47 -13.64 -9.94
CA MET A 174 -7.20 -12.86 -11.16
C MET A 174 -5.69 -12.70 -11.42
N LEU A 175 -4.90 -12.48 -10.37
CA LEU A 175 -3.48 -12.16 -10.49
C LEU A 175 -2.57 -13.39 -10.40
N ILE A 176 -3.02 -14.45 -9.74
CA ILE A 176 -2.27 -15.67 -9.51
C ILE A 176 -3.19 -16.84 -9.89
N PRO A 177 -3.29 -17.18 -11.18
CA PRO A 177 -4.09 -18.31 -11.62
C PRO A 177 -3.49 -19.64 -11.11
N ASP A 178 -4.33 -20.66 -11.02
CA ASP A 178 -3.87 -22.00 -10.66
C ASP A 178 -2.86 -22.52 -11.70
N ALA A 179 -1.85 -23.21 -11.22
CA ALA A 179 -0.92 -23.93 -12.09
C ALA A 179 -1.66 -25.14 -12.72
N TRP A 180 -1.36 -25.41 -13.97
CA TRP A 180 -1.85 -26.58 -14.72
C TRP A 180 -1.08 -27.82 -14.30
#